data_d9d1d6279476c43c77201829b2b28b3b
#
_entry.id   d9d1d6279476c43c77201829b2b28b3b
#
_cell.length_a   1.000
_cell.length_b   1.000
_cell.length_c   1.000
_cell.angle_alpha   90.00
_cell.angle_beta   90.00
_cell.angle_gamma   90.00
#
_symmetry.space_group_name_H-M   'P 1'
#
loop_
_entity.id
_entity.type
_entity.pdbx_description
1 polymer ?
#
loop_
_entity_poly.entity_id
_entity_poly.type
_entity_poly.pdbx_seq_one_letter_code
_entity_poly.pdbx_strand_id
1 'polypeptide(L)'
;MKNTIKSIFLAAVTVLTFSANAQTSKKVNATKSNIHWVGKKVTGQHEGTISLQDGELIFKGKKLAGGNFTVDMTTINTTDLDGEWKDKLDGHLKSDDFFGVEKFKTATLKFKKIAAKGNGVYTVFADLTIKGKTNPVNFDLTVNE
;
A
#
# COMPACT_ATOMS: atom_id res chain seq x y z
N MET A 1 -38.61 68.86 17.20
CA MET A 1 -38.14 67.66 17.90
C MET A 1 -37.83 66.58 16.80
N LYS A 2 -36.60 66.35 16.57
CA LYS A 2 -36.13 65.34 15.51
C LYS A 2 -35.68 64.12 16.23
N ASN A 3 -36.44 63.02 16.14
CA ASN A 3 -36.05 61.72 16.66
C ASN A 3 -35.21 60.99 15.59
N THR A 4 -33.92 60.84 15.86
CA THR A 4 -32.99 60.03 15.05
C THR A 4 -33.01 58.62 15.61
N ILE A 5 -33.61 57.67 14.82
CA ILE A 5 -33.58 56.25 15.09
C ILE A 5 -32.25 55.76 14.57
N LYS A 6 -31.35 55.34 15.50
CA LYS A 6 -30.11 54.65 15.14
C LYS A 6 -30.39 53.16 14.91
N SER A 7 -30.42 52.75 13.66
CA SER A 7 -30.50 51.33 13.30
C SER A 7 -29.15 50.68 13.55
N ILE A 8 -29.09 49.75 14.52
CA ILE A 8 -27.95 48.90 14.78
C ILE A 8 -28.09 47.68 13.85
N PHE A 9 -27.30 47.64 12.80
CA PHE A 9 -27.14 46.43 12.00
C PHE A 9 -26.25 45.44 12.76
N LEU A 10 -26.87 44.39 13.31
CA LEU A 10 -26.16 43.25 13.88
C LEU A 10 -25.80 42.30 12.73
N ALA A 11 -24.57 42.39 12.22
CA ALA A 11 -24.05 41.44 11.25
C ALA A 11 -23.74 40.12 11.95
N ALA A 12 -24.59 39.12 11.78
CA ALA A 12 -24.34 37.76 12.22
C ALA A 12 -23.24 37.13 11.30
N VAL A 13 -22.02 37.11 11.80
CA VAL A 13 -20.92 36.38 11.14
C VAL A 13 -21.12 34.89 11.42
N THR A 14 -21.71 34.16 10.48
CA THR A 14 -21.78 32.71 10.49
C THR A 14 -20.38 32.17 10.14
N VAL A 15 -19.62 31.75 11.16
CA VAL A 15 -18.36 31.03 10.99
C VAL A 15 -18.70 29.60 10.51
N LEU A 16 -18.64 29.39 9.23
CA LEU A 16 -18.66 28.02 8.63
C LEU A 16 -17.37 27.34 9.02
N THR A 17 -17.39 26.53 10.07
CA THR A 17 -16.29 25.64 10.40
C THR A 17 -16.27 24.49 9.38
N PHE A 18 -15.44 24.61 8.36
CA PHE A 18 -15.10 23.48 7.51
C PHE A 18 -14.23 22.52 8.34
N SER A 19 -14.83 21.44 8.83
CA SER A 19 -14.08 20.31 9.36
C SER A 19 -13.36 19.66 8.18
N ALA A 20 -12.17 20.16 7.86
CA ALA A 20 -11.27 19.48 6.93
C ALA A 20 -10.91 18.14 7.58
N ASN A 21 -11.49 17.05 7.07
CA ASN A 21 -11.04 15.69 7.39
C ASN A 21 -9.62 15.54 6.84
N ALA A 22 -8.62 15.97 7.62
CA ALA A 22 -7.21 15.90 7.24
C ALA A 22 -6.84 14.43 7.01
N GLN A 23 -6.23 14.16 5.86
CA GLN A 23 -5.61 12.88 5.60
C GLN A 23 -4.30 12.80 6.39
N THR A 24 -4.06 11.66 7.03
CA THR A 24 -2.82 11.38 7.75
C THR A 24 -2.11 10.22 7.06
N SER A 25 -0.87 10.45 6.65
CA SER A 25 0.01 9.38 6.16
C SER A 25 0.76 8.74 7.34
N LYS A 26 0.78 7.41 7.37
CA LYS A 26 1.58 6.62 8.31
C LYS A 26 2.60 5.81 7.53
N LYS A 27 3.87 6.12 7.71
CA LYS A 27 4.98 5.34 7.15
C LYS A 27 5.00 3.94 7.75
N VAL A 28 5.20 2.95 6.88
CA VAL A 28 5.39 1.56 7.28
C VAL A 28 6.83 1.35 7.73
N ASN A 29 7.03 0.59 8.80
CA ASN A 29 8.36 0.20 9.24
C ASN A 29 8.82 -0.99 8.37
N ALA A 30 9.64 -0.73 7.36
CA ALA A 30 10.12 -1.74 6.43
C ALA A 30 10.90 -2.87 7.12
N THR A 31 11.70 -2.55 8.15
CA THR A 31 12.53 -3.55 8.87
C THR A 31 11.72 -4.48 9.77
N LYS A 32 10.48 -4.08 10.13
CA LYS A 32 9.53 -4.90 10.89
C LYS A 32 8.45 -5.52 10.01
N SER A 33 8.50 -5.25 8.71
CA SER A 33 7.54 -5.81 7.73
C SER A 33 8.06 -7.13 7.20
N ASN A 34 7.17 -8.08 7.01
CA ASN A 34 7.47 -9.37 6.42
C ASN A 34 6.59 -9.61 5.21
N ILE A 35 7.19 -9.92 4.08
CA ILE A 35 6.49 -10.32 2.86
C ILE A 35 6.92 -11.75 2.53
N HIS A 36 5.95 -12.65 2.54
CA HIS A 36 6.11 -14.05 2.17
C HIS A 36 5.47 -14.29 0.81
N TRP A 37 6.17 -14.97 -0.09
CA TRP A 37 5.64 -15.35 -1.39
C TRP A 37 5.53 -16.87 -1.53
N VAL A 38 4.55 -17.32 -2.28
CA VAL A 38 4.35 -18.72 -2.66
C VAL A 38 4.17 -18.77 -4.17
N GLY A 39 5.08 -19.45 -4.85
CA GLY A 39 5.03 -19.71 -6.29
C GLY A 39 4.54 -21.13 -6.56
N LYS A 40 3.40 -21.27 -7.22
CA LYS A 40 2.81 -22.58 -7.54
C LYS A 40 3.04 -22.95 -8.99
N LYS A 41 3.35 -24.22 -9.23
CA LYS A 41 3.43 -24.86 -10.56
C LYS A 41 2.70 -26.19 -10.53
N VAL A 42 2.48 -26.80 -11.69
CA VAL A 42 1.74 -28.08 -11.81
C VAL A 42 2.36 -29.20 -10.95
N THR A 43 3.68 -29.22 -10.81
CA THR A 43 4.42 -30.28 -10.12
C THR A 43 4.80 -29.94 -8.68
N GLY A 44 4.30 -28.83 -8.11
CA GLY A 44 4.64 -28.43 -6.74
C GLY A 44 4.60 -26.91 -6.53
N GLN A 45 5.20 -26.50 -5.44
CA GLN A 45 5.32 -25.08 -5.08
C GLN A 45 6.67 -24.81 -4.46
N HIS A 46 7.07 -23.55 -4.49
CA HIS A 46 8.20 -23.01 -3.74
C HIS A 46 7.74 -21.77 -3.00
N GLU A 47 8.44 -21.44 -1.93
CA GLU A 47 8.10 -20.28 -1.11
C GLU A 47 9.36 -19.54 -0.63
N GLY A 48 9.16 -18.30 -0.23
CA GLY A 48 10.27 -17.51 0.24
C GLY A 48 9.85 -16.14 0.74
N THR A 49 10.82 -15.28 0.87
CA THR A 49 10.63 -13.92 1.37
C THR A 49 11.15 -12.89 0.38
N ILE A 50 10.65 -11.68 0.52
CA ILE A 50 11.13 -10.51 -0.19
C ILE A 50 10.95 -9.29 0.72
N SER A 51 11.87 -8.32 0.66
CA SER A 51 11.86 -7.19 1.56
C SER A 51 11.03 -6.02 1.04
N LEU A 52 10.26 -5.41 1.94
CA LEU A 52 9.68 -4.10 1.69
C LEU A 52 10.80 -3.05 1.71
N GLN A 53 10.84 -2.19 0.70
CA GLN A 53 11.77 -1.07 0.65
C GLN A 53 11.18 0.16 1.32
N ASP A 54 9.93 0.50 1.00
CA ASP A 54 9.19 1.63 1.55
C ASP A 54 7.70 1.38 1.43
N GLY A 55 6.92 2.09 2.25
CA GLY A 55 5.48 2.04 2.17
C GLY A 55 4.80 3.03 3.09
N GLU A 56 3.58 3.37 2.74
CA GLU A 56 2.72 4.19 3.57
C GLU A 56 1.26 3.79 3.45
N LEU A 57 0.53 3.99 4.53
CA LEU A 57 -0.92 3.93 4.58
C LEU A 57 -1.47 5.32 4.83
N ILE A 58 -2.52 5.68 4.12
CA ILE A 58 -3.19 6.98 4.22
C ILE A 58 -4.54 6.76 4.91
N PHE A 59 -4.79 7.54 5.95
CA PHE A 59 -6.01 7.47 6.74
C PHE A 59 -6.79 8.79 6.65
N LYS A 60 -8.11 8.69 6.69
CA LYS A 60 -9.05 9.79 6.87
C LYS A 60 -9.76 9.57 8.22
N GLY A 61 -9.30 10.25 9.27
CA GLY A 61 -9.62 9.87 10.63
C GLY A 61 -9.11 8.46 10.94
N LYS A 62 -10.00 7.55 11.35
CA LYS A 62 -9.68 6.14 11.60
C LYS A 62 -9.84 5.21 10.38
N LYS A 63 -10.35 5.73 9.25
CA LYS A 63 -10.64 4.92 8.06
C LYS A 63 -9.45 4.90 7.11
N LEU A 64 -9.09 3.71 6.63
CA LEU A 64 -8.11 3.55 5.56
C LEU A 64 -8.62 4.23 4.28
N ALA A 65 -7.82 5.11 3.71
CA ALA A 65 -8.16 5.91 2.54
C ALA A 65 -7.21 5.73 1.36
N GLY A 66 -6.03 5.17 1.58
CA GLY A 66 -5.03 4.95 0.54
C GLY A 66 -3.83 4.18 1.05
N GLY A 67 -2.92 3.90 0.14
CA GLY A 67 -1.63 3.29 0.44
C GLY A 67 -0.79 3.09 -0.80
N ASN A 68 0.50 3.07 -0.60
CA ASN A 68 1.45 2.69 -1.63
C ASN A 68 2.65 1.98 -0.98
N PHE A 69 3.24 1.06 -1.73
CA PHE A 69 4.32 0.21 -1.25
C PHE A 69 5.32 -0.02 -2.38
N THR A 70 6.59 -0.07 -2.01
CA THR A 70 7.70 -0.42 -2.90
C THR A 70 8.44 -1.61 -2.31
N VAL A 71 8.62 -2.65 -3.11
CA VAL A 71 9.32 -3.88 -2.76
C VAL A 71 10.68 -3.89 -3.44
N ASP A 72 11.72 -4.26 -2.72
CA ASP A 72 13.07 -4.47 -3.28
C ASP A 72 13.16 -5.87 -3.89
N MET A 73 13.05 -5.94 -5.21
CA MET A 73 13.09 -7.20 -5.97
C MET A 73 14.44 -7.91 -5.91
N THR A 74 15.52 -7.19 -5.59
CA THR A 74 16.86 -7.79 -5.47
C THR A 74 16.98 -8.70 -4.26
N THR A 75 16.10 -8.53 -3.27
CA THR A 75 16.06 -9.29 -2.02
C THR A 75 15.24 -10.58 -2.08
N ILE A 76 14.66 -10.92 -3.24
CA ILE A 76 13.89 -12.16 -3.38
C ILE A 76 14.77 -13.35 -2.99
N ASN A 77 14.24 -14.20 -2.11
CA ASN A 77 14.98 -15.26 -1.47
C ASN A 77 14.07 -16.47 -1.23
N THR A 78 14.47 -17.63 -1.73
CA THR A 78 13.80 -18.91 -1.51
C THR A 78 14.12 -19.43 -0.09
N THR A 79 13.13 -19.98 0.60
CA THR A 79 13.28 -20.46 1.99
C THR A 79 12.96 -21.93 2.19
N ASP A 80 12.40 -22.59 1.19
CA ASP A 80 12.05 -24.03 1.19
C ASP A 80 13.08 -24.92 0.50
N LEU A 81 14.19 -24.35 0.03
CA LEU A 81 15.30 -25.05 -0.59
C LEU A 81 16.62 -24.63 0.04
N ASP A 82 17.63 -25.51 -0.05
CA ASP A 82 18.99 -25.25 0.41
C ASP A 82 20.03 -25.53 -0.70
N GLY A 83 21.24 -24.99 -0.50
CA GLY A 83 22.41 -25.24 -1.36
C GLY A 83 22.18 -24.90 -2.82
N GLU A 84 22.69 -25.75 -3.70
CA GLU A 84 22.67 -25.52 -5.16
C GLU A 84 21.26 -25.35 -5.75
N TRP A 85 20.25 -26.03 -5.20
CA TRP A 85 18.89 -25.91 -5.68
C TRP A 85 18.27 -24.54 -5.35
N LYS A 86 18.56 -24.02 -4.16
CA LYS A 86 18.20 -22.68 -3.78
C LYS A 86 18.86 -21.65 -4.69
N ASP A 87 20.17 -21.77 -4.92
CA ASP A 87 20.93 -20.83 -5.75
C ASP A 87 20.41 -20.82 -7.19
N LYS A 88 20.08 -21.98 -7.74
CA LYS A 88 19.47 -22.10 -9.08
C LYS A 88 18.12 -21.43 -9.16
N LEU A 89 17.24 -21.63 -8.17
CA LEU A 89 15.91 -21.01 -8.17
C LEU A 89 16.01 -19.51 -7.98
N ASP A 90 16.79 -19.04 -7.01
CA ASP A 90 16.99 -17.59 -6.76
C ASP A 90 17.60 -16.91 -7.99
N GLY A 91 18.58 -17.53 -8.64
CA GLY A 91 19.18 -17.05 -9.89
C GLY A 91 18.15 -16.97 -11.02
N HIS A 92 17.31 -18.00 -11.19
CA HIS A 92 16.26 -18.01 -12.20
C HIS A 92 15.22 -16.92 -11.94
N LEU A 93 14.73 -16.78 -10.70
CA LEU A 93 13.77 -15.76 -10.33
C LEU A 93 14.29 -14.33 -10.58
N LYS A 94 15.59 -14.10 -10.37
CA LYS A 94 16.24 -12.80 -10.59
C LYS A 94 16.57 -12.53 -12.06
N SER A 95 16.66 -13.57 -12.90
CA SER A 95 17.07 -13.46 -14.30
C SER A 95 16.06 -12.69 -15.17
N ASP A 96 16.50 -12.32 -16.38
CA ASP A 96 15.64 -11.68 -17.39
C ASP A 96 14.47 -12.59 -17.84
N ASP A 97 14.58 -13.91 -17.70
CA ASP A 97 13.51 -14.84 -18.03
C ASP A 97 12.36 -14.78 -17.04
N PHE A 98 12.59 -14.25 -15.83
CA PHE A 98 11.54 -14.12 -14.82
C PHE A 98 11.34 -12.64 -14.42
N PHE A 99 11.91 -12.18 -13.32
CA PHE A 99 11.68 -10.81 -12.83
C PHE A 99 12.63 -9.75 -13.39
N GLY A 100 13.79 -10.14 -13.94
CA GLY A 100 14.75 -9.23 -14.54
C GLY A 100 15.23 -8.15 -13.56
N VAL A 101 15.64 -8.55 -12.36
CA VAL A 101 15.88 -7.62 -11.23
C VAL A 101 17.04 -6.64 -11.47
N GLU A 102 17.96 -6.95 -12.38
CA GLU A 102 19.03 -6.01 -12.76
C GLU A 102 18.48 -4.74 -13.41
N LYS A 103 17.40 -4.89 -14.19
CA LYS A 103 16.72 -3.77 -14.88
C LYS A 103 15.54 -3.25 -14.08
N PHE A 104 14.83 -4.13 -13.37
CA PHE A 104 13.61 -3.83 -12.62
C PHE A 104 13.82 -4.12 -11.13
N LYS A 105 14.57 -3.26 -10.47
CA LYS A 105 14.99 -3.45 -9.06
C LYS A 105 13.84 -3.37 -8.07
N THR A 106 12.69 -2.79 -8.46
CA THR A 106 11.54 -2.61 -7.57
C THR A 106 10.24 -3.10 -8.21
N ALA A 107 9.33 -3.57 -7.37
CA ALA A 107 7.92 -3.70 -7.69
C ALA A 107 7.12 -2.72 -6.83
N THR A 108 5.97 -2.24 -7.33
CA THR A 108 5.14 -1.26 -6.63
C THR A 108 3.69 -1.71 -6.55
N LEU A 109 3.06 -1.41 -5.43
CA LEU A 109 1.63 -1.61 -5.20
C LEU A 109 1.00 -0.27 -4.85
N LYS A 110 0.02 0.19 -5.64
CA LYS A 110 -0.65 1.47 -5.44
C LYS A 110 -2.15 1.27 -5.31
N PHE A 111 -2.72 1.67 -4.16
CA PHE A 111 -4.14 1.54 -3.92
C PHE A 111 -4.94 2.49 -4.81
N LYS A 112 -6.02 1.99 -5.40
CA LYS A 112 -6.93 2.74 -6.29
C LYS A 112 -8.30 2.94 -5.67
N LYS A 113 -8.85 1.89 -5.06
CA LYS A 113 -10.15 1.91 -4.43
C LYS A 113 -10.13 1.03 -3.18
N ILE A 114 -10.83 1.48 -2.16
CA ILE A 114 -10.91 0.77 -0.87
C ILE A 114 -12.39 0.68 -0.50
N ALA A 115 -12.83 -0.53 -0.14
CA ALA A 115 -14.18 -0.78 0.34
C ALA A 115 -14.12 -1.38 1.75
N ALA A 116 -14.71 -0.71 2.74
CA ALA A 116 -14.76 -1.21 4.11
C ALA A 116 -15.73 -2.41 4.21
N LYS A 117 -15.27 -3.47 4.88
CA LYS A 117 -16.07 -4.67 5.18
C LYS A 117 -16.53 -4.73 6.66
N GLY A 118 -16.06 -3.81 7.49
CA GLY A 118 -16.27 -3.78 8.93
C GLY A 118 -15.13 -4.42 9.73
N ASN A 119 -15.10 -4.19 11.02
CA ASN A 119 -14.12 -4.78 11.95
C ASN A 119 -12.64 -4.59 11.53
N GLY A 120 -12.31 -3.41 10.97
CA GLY A 120 -10.94 -3.13 10.49
C GLY A 120 -10.55 -3.83 9.19
N VAL A 121 -11.46 -4.57 8.54
CA VAL A 121 -11.20 -5.27 7.28
C VAL A 121 -11.64 -4.41 6.10
N TYR A 122 -10.82 -4.38 5.07
CA TYR A 122 -11.02 -3.63 3.83
C TYR A 122 -10.72 -4.51 2.62
N THR A 123 -11.56 -4.45 1.59
CA THR A 123 -11.17 -4.94 0.26
C THR A 123 -10.46 -3.80 -0.47
N VAL A 124 -9.22 -4.04 -0.86
CA VAL A 124 -8.38 -3.09 -1.58
C VAL A 124 -8.30 -3.50 -3.05
N PHE A 125 -8.57 -2.55 -3.95
CA PHE A 125 -8.28 -2.65 -5.37
C PHE A 125 -7.05 -1.81 -5.65
N ALA A 126 -6.03 -2.40 -6.26
CA ALA A 126 -4.73 -1.77 -6.42
C ALA A 126 -4.12 -2.07 -7.80
N ASP A 127 -3.21 -1.22 -8.22
CA ASP A 127 -2.33 -1.48 -9.35
C ASP A 127 -1.02 -2.09 -8.82
N LEU A 128 -0.69 -3.29 -9.29
CA LEU A 128 0.57 -3.96 -9.03
C LEU A 128 1.46 -3.86 -10.27
N THR A 129 2.62 -3.23 -10.10
CA THR A 129 3.63 -3.11 -11.17
C THR A 129 4.82 -4.00 -10.88
N ILE A 130 5.06 -4.97 -11.75
CA ILE A 130 6.21 -5.89 -11.70
C ILE A 130 6.84 -5.93 -13.09
N LYS A 131 8.16 -5.86 -13.16
CA LYS A 131 8.92 -5.91 -14.44
C LYS A 131 8.38 -4.91 -15.47
N GLY A 132 8.04 -3.69 -15.04
CA GLY A 132 7.51 -2.63 -15.89
C GLY A 132 6.07 -2.84 -16.39
N LYS A 133 5.38 -3.91 -15.97
CA LYS A 133 3.99 -4.19 -16.34
C LYS A 133 3.07 -3.97 -15.15
N THR A 134 2.01 -3.19 -15.37
CA THR A 134 1.00 -2.89 -14.35
C THR A 134 -0.27 -3.68 -14.60
N ASN A 135 -0.72 -4.43 -13.59
CA ASN A 135 -1.98 -5.16 -13.62
C ASN A 135 -2.81 -4.83 -12.38
N PRO A 136 -4.15 -4.77 -12.53
CA PRO A 136 -5.04 -4.62 -11.39
C PRO A 136 -5.07 -5.89 -10.55
N VAL A 137 -5.03 -5.71 -9.24
CA VAL A 137 -5.18 -6.78 -8.24
C VAL A 137 -6.17 -6.37 -7.18
N ASN A 138 -6.76 -7.34 -6.47
CA ASN A 138 -7.55 -7.06 -5.27
C ASN A 138 -7.21 -8.06 -4.18
N PHE A 139 -7.33 -7.61 -2.94
CA PHE A 139 -7.05 -8.39 -1.75
C PHE A 139 -7.76 -7.80 -0.54
N ASP A 140 -7.90 -8.59 0.51
CA ASP A 140 -8.37 -8.10 1.79
C ASP A 140 -7.19 -7.65 2.65
N LEU A 141 -7.35 -6.49 3.29
CA LEU A 141 -6.40 -5.90 4.22
C LEU A 141 -7.07 -5.70 5.56
N THR A 142 -6.43 -6.17 6.63
CA THR A 142 -6.88 -5.94 7.99
C THR A 142 -6.00 -4.90 8.67
N VAL A 143 -6.63 -3.87 9.23
CA VAL A 143 -5.99 -2.88 10.09
C VAL A 143 -6.31 -3.26 11.53
N ASN A 144 -5.29 -3.61 12.31
CA ASN A 144 -5.39 -3.87 13.74
C ASN A 144 -5.09 -2.60 14.50
N GLU A 145 -5.88 -2.31 15.55
CA GLU A 145 -5.66 -1.17 16.46
C GLU A 145 -4.53 -1.46 17.47
#